data_d5b9f75f1badceca4c7d76773030a162
#
_entry.id   d5b9f75f1badceca4c7d76773030a162
#
_cell.length_a   1.000
_cell.length_b   1.000
_cell.length_c   1.000
_cell.angle_alpha   90.00
_cell.angle_beta   90.00
_cell.angle_gamma   90.00
#
_symmetry.space_group_name_H-M   'P 1'
#
loop_
_entity.id
_entity.type
_entity.pdbx_description
1 polymer ?
#
loop_
_entity_poly.entity_id
_entity_poly.type
_entity_poly.pdbx_seq_one_letter_code
_entity_poly.pdbx_strand_id
1 'polypeptide(L)'
;MTAHVRERHTHCSLLWNTMRSTATTLLLVSTVNGLAIPSSPAEQTRRAITSIRSAILEPSDKPKRLFIDYLIPLPAETKEEDIDPWPGGLAQMYPYAEDIIRDILKGVVNEAGQCSSQVLSAPDCCGFFIQESQEDPKKDVAAILFPSVDQLDDIERIDEMVGPDRTLILMNKQFQRPADFGFTGMSKSRSKSAVFDRFKWGFAFQELACRGEDVKLTFEHPNWYSCAVCDEDVDLGSQQIKLLEPQLERPAYGALEAKINEVLPEPLWMRKMGEAKDKGLKFQR
;
A
#
# COMPACT_ATOMS: atom_id res chain seq x y z
N MET A 1 -58.14 36.70 -59.34
CA MET A 1 -56.98 37.58 -59.50
C MET A 1 -55.79 36.89 -58.90
N THR A 2 -55.15 36.03 -59.60
CA THR A 2 -53.88 36.06 -60.41
C THR A 2 -52.76 36.92 -59.84
N ALA A 3 -51.73 36.25 -59.43
CA ALA A 3 -50.33 36.52 -59.67
C ALA A 3 -49.51 35.49 -58.87
N HIS A 4 -48.97 34.54 -59.51
CA HIS A 4 -47.70 34.35 -60.16
C HIS A 4 -46.50 34.92 -59.37
N VAL A 5 -45.55 34.10 -59.05
CA VAL A 5 -44.21 34.00 -59.62
C VAL A 5 -43.19 33.68 -58.58
N ARG A 6 -42.50 32.70 -58.74
CA ARG A 6 -41.15 32.37 -59.25
C ARG A 6 -40.29 31.62 -58.28
N GLU A 7 -40.03 30.39 -58.66
CA GLU A 7 -38.90 29.60 -58.23
C GLU A 7 -37.58 30.35 -58.37
N ARG A 8 -36.74 30.25 -57.36
CA ARG A 8 -35.27 30.23 -57.56
C ARG A 8 -34.66 29.13 -56.72
N HIS A 9 -34.21 28.14 -57.42
CA HIS A 9 -33.25 27.18 -56.94
C HIS A 9 -31.97 27.92 -56.51
N THR A 10 -31.53 27.73 -55.29
CA THR A 10 -30.13 27.91 -54.92
C THR A 10 -29.74 26.71 -54.10
N HIS A 11 -28.88 25.91 -54.73
CA HIS A 11 -28.07 24.88 -54.09
C HIS A 11 -27.34 25.50 -52.89
N CYS A 12 -27.58 24.96 -51.69
CA CYS A 12 -26.70 25.12 -50.58
C CYS A 12 -26.37 23.76 -50.04
N SER A 13 -25.15 23.40 -50.36
CA SER A 13 -24.47 22.18 -50.01
C SER A 13 -24.57 21.87 -48.49
N LEU A 14 -25.06 20.71 -48.19
CA LEU A 14 -24.95 20.04 -46.92
C LEU A 14 -23.49 19.91 -46.51
N LEU A 15 -23.02 20.77 -45.64
CA LEU A 15 -21.86 20.51 -44.80
C LEU A 15 -22.36 19.89 -43.50
N TRP A 16 -22.47 18.57 -43.52
CA TRP A 16 -22.51 17.78 -42.31
C TRP A 16 -21.14 17.84 -41.63
N ASN A 17 -20.97 18.81 -40.76
CA ASN A 17 -19.91 18.80 -39.78
C ASN A 17 -20.23 17.69 -38.75
N THR A 18 -19.68 16.53 -39.04
CA THR A 18 -19.45 15.49 -38.03
C THR A 18 -18.51 16.07 -36.96
N MET A 19 -19.06 16.63 -35.91
CA MET A 19 -18.35 16.80 -34.67
C MET A 19 -17.99 15.39 -34.16
N ARG A 20 -16.86 14.87 -34.61
CA ARG A 20 -16.14 13.82 -33.90
C ARG A 20 -15.70 14.45 -32.59
N SER A 21 -16.49 14.21 -31.54
CA SER A 21 -16.03 14.28 -30.15
C SER A 21 -14.87 13.32 -30.05
N THR A 22 -13.67 13.77 -30.25
CA THR A 22 -12.47 13.11 -29.78
C THR A 22 -12.50 13.22 -28.27
N ALA A 23 -13.20 12.26 -27.64
CA ALA A 23 -12.89 11.91 -26.27
C ALA A 23 -11.41 11.50 -26.27
N THR A 24 -10.56 12.47 -26.02
CA THR A 24 -9.17 12.21 -25.66
C THR A 24 -9.25 11.52 -24.32
N THR A 25 -9.41 10.19 -24.37
CA THR A 25 -9.07 9.32 -23.26
C THR A 25 -7.60 9.62 -23.03
N LEU A 26 -7.31 10.51 -22.09
CA LEU A 26 -6.02 10.56 -21.42
C LEU A 26 -5.85 9.18 -20.80
N LEU A 27 -5.34 8.23 -21.59
CA LEU A 27 -4.57 7.12 -21.05
C LEU A 27 -3.43 7.81 -20.30
N LEU A 28 -3.62 8.01 -19.00
CA LEU A 28 -2.54 8.07 -18.06
C LEU A 28 -1.78 6.74 -18.26
N VAL A 29 -0.85 6.77 -19.22
CA VAL A 29 0.26 5.84 -19.22
C VAL A 29 1.00 6.19 -17.93
N SER A 30 0.53 5.64 -16.82
CA SER A 30 1.39 5.34 -15.70
C SER A 30 2.55 4.58 -16.32
N THR A 31 3.64 5.28 -16.58
CA THR A 31 4.91 4.61 -16.77
C THR A 31 5.04 3.74 -15.55
N VAL A 32 4.82 2.44 -15.74
CA VAL A 32 4.96 1.42 -14.71
C VAL A 32 6.46 1.33 -14.41
N ASN A 33 6.96 2.34 -13.72
CA ASN A 33 8.18 2.25 -12.94
C ASN A 33 7.85 1.51 -11.62
N GLY A 34 7.01 0.48 -11.72
CA GLY A 34 6.53 -0.31 -10.59
C GLY A 34 7.56 -1.24 -9.97
N LEU A 35 8.83 -0.96 -10.19
CA LEU A 35 9.96 -1.65 -9.60
C LEU A 35 10.71 -0.77 -8.61
N ALA A 36 10.62 0.55 -8.73
CA ALA A 36 11.37 1.43 -7.85
C ALA A 36 10.80 1.38 -6.42
N ILE A 37 11.65 1.02 -5.50
CA ILE A 37 11.41 1.20 -4.05
C ILE A 37 11.19 2.68 -3.81
N PRO A 38 10.25 3.08 -2.91
CA PRO A 38 10.11 4.48 -2.53
C PRO A 38 11.47 5.05 -2.09
N SER A 39 11.91 6.13 -2.70
CA SER A 39 13.22 6.75 -2.44
C SER A 39 13.23 7.58 -1.14
N SER A 40 12.06 7.81 -0.56
CA SER A 40 11.89 8.59 0.68
C SER A 40 10.56 8.28 1.35
N PRO A 41 10.43 8.58 2.66
CA PRO A 41 9.16 8.48 3.37
C PRO A 41 8.04 9.30 2.71
N ALA A 42 8.35 10.48 2.19
CA ALA A 42 7.39 11.32 1.50
C ALA A 42 6.88 10.68 0.20
N GLU A 43 7.75 10.01 -0.54
CA GLU A 43 7.36 9.24 -1.73
C GLU A 43 6.51 8.04 -1.35
N GLN A 44 6.87 7.30 -0.31
CA GLN A 44 6.08 6.18 0.20
C GLN A 44 4.67 6.63 0.59
N THR A 45 4.54 7.75 1.33
CA THR A 45 3.24 8.33 1.70
C THR A 45 2.42 8.70 0.46
N ARG A 46 3.03 9.36 -0.52
CA ARG A 46 2.36 9.73 -1.79
C ARG A 46 1.86 8.50 -2.54
N ARG A 47 2.67 7.44 -2.63
CA ARG A 47 2.30 6.16 -3.28
C ARG A 47 1.18 5.47 -2.53
N ALA A 48 1.24 5.44 -1.19
CA ALA A 48 0.17 4.91 -0.35
C ALA A 48 -1.16 5.63 -0.61
N ILE A 49 -1.18 6.97 -0.57
CA ILE A 49 -2.37 7.78 -0.86
C ILE A 49 -2.94 7.44 -2.25
N THR A 50 -2.09 7.37 -3.28
CA THR A 50 -2.53 7.06 -4.64
C THR A 50 -3.14 5.67 -4.74
N SER A 51 -2.50 4.66 -4.14
CA SER A 51 -2.96 3.27 -4.12
C SER A 51 -4.30 3.13 -3.39
N ILE A 52 -4.43 3.75 -2.21
CA ILE A 52 -5.66 3.74 -1.41
C ILE A 52 -6.82 4.40 -2.18
N ARG A 53 -6.59 5.56 -2.79
CA ARG A 53 -7.60 6.23 -3.62
C ARG A 53 -8.06 5.35 -4.77
N SER A 54 -7.13 4.68 -5.45
CA SER A 54 -7.45 3.75 -6.53
C SER A 54 -8.32 2.58 -6.03
N ALA A 55 -8.00 2.02 -4.86
CA ALA A 55 -8.78 0.96 -4.24
C ALA A 55 -10.19 1.42 -3.80
N ILE A 56 -10.33 2.66 -3.32
CA ILE A 56 -11.63 3.25 -2.95
C ILE A 56 -12.50 3.46 -4.20
N LEU A 57 -11.91 3.94 -5.29
CA LEU A 57 -12.61 4.22 -6.54
C LEU A 57 -12.99 2.95 -7.33
N GLU A 58 -12.39 1.80 -7.02
CA GLU A 58 -12.77 0.53 -7.65
C GLU A 58 -14.28 0.25 -7.41
N PRO A 59 -15.07 0.02 -8.47
CA PRO A 59 -16.50 -0.31 -8.31
C PRO A 59 -16.68 -1.57 -7.45
N SER A 60 -17.49 -1.48 -6.41
CA SER A 60 -17.77 -2.62 -5.53
C SER A 60 -19.07 -2.40 -4.78
N ASP A 61 -19.89 -3.44 -4.68
CA ASP A 61 -21.11 -3.46 -3.84
C ASP A 61 -20.77 -3.69 -2.35
N LYS A 62 -19.50 -3.96 -2.05
CA LYS A 62 -19.04 -4.20 -0.67
C LYS A 62 -18.44 -2.93 -0.06
N PRO A 63 -18.58 -2.75 1.27
CA PRO A 63 -17.91 -1.67 1.99
C PRO A 63 -16.40 -1.65 1.72
N LYS A 64 -15.82 -0.46 1.64
CA LYS A 64 -14.37 -0.29 1.45
C LYS A 64 -13.65 -0.53 2.78
N ARG A 65 -13.01 -1.68 2.89
CA ARG A 65 -12.23 -2.14 4.04
C ARG A 65 -10.83 -2.48 3.58
N LEU A 66 -9.84 -1.74 4.06
CA LEU A 66 -8.48 -1.78 3.50
C LEU A 66 -7.44 -2.12 4.56
N PHE A 67 -6.50 -2.98 4.21
CA PHE A 67 -5.25 -3.15 4.95
C PHE A 67 -4.19 -2.21 4.39
N ILE A 68 -3.40 -1.62 5.28
CA ILE A 68 -2.19 -0.90 4.97
C ILE A 68 -1.05 -1.46 5.82
N ASP A 69 0.03 -1.89 5.16
CA ASP A 69 1.31 -2.12 5.81
C ASP A 69 2.28 -1.03 5.34
N TYR A 70 2.66 -0.16 6.26
CA TYR A 70 3.53 0.98 6.00
C TYR A 70 4.85 0.78 6.75
N LEU A 71 5.96 0.85 6.04
CA LEU A 71 7.28 0.79 6.67
C LEU A 71 7.56 2.12 7.38
N ILE A 72 7.55 2.10 8.71
CA ILE A 72 7.81 3.29 9.52
C ILE A 72 9.27 3.69 9.34
N PRO A 73 9.57 4.94 8.91
CA PRO A 73 10.94 5.38 8.73
C PRO A 73 11.68 5.40 10.06
N LEU A 74 12.94 5.01 10.01
CA LEU A 74 13.81 5.02 11.20
C LEU A 74 14.01 6.44 11.71
N PRO A 75 14.12 6.63 13.04
CA PRO A 75 14.52 7.91 13.61
C PRO A 75 15.85 8.40 13.03
N ALA A 76 16.00 9.71 12.86
CA ALA A 76 17.22 10.30 12.29
C ALA A 76 18.50 10.01 13.10
N GLU A 77 18.33 9.74 14.41
CA GLU A 77 19.43 9.40 15.31
C GLU A 77 19.85 7.92 15.27
N THR A 78 19.07 7.07 14.55
CA THR A 78 19.39 5.63 14.41
C THR A 78 20.71 5.47 13.67
N LYS A 79 21.66 4.74 14.27
CA LYS A 79 22.93 4.42 13.65
C LYS A 79 22.83 3.13 12.87
N GLU A 80 23.61 2.99 11.79
CA GLU A 80 23.69 1.74 11.01
C GLU A 80 24.11 0.53 11.85
N GLU A 81 24.79 0.77 12.97
CA GLU A 81 25.29 -0.24 13.92
C GLU A 81 24.21 -0.75 14.88
N ASP A 82 23.06 -0.07 14.96
CA ASP A 82 21.98 -0.43 15.88
C ASP A 82 21.31 -1.72 15.42
N ILE A 83 21.43 -2.77 16.25
CA ILE A 83 20.87 -4.11 15.97
C ILE A 83 19.34 -4.05 15.96
N ASP A 84 18.74 -3.22 16.82
CA ASP A 84 17.30 -2.98 16.89
C ASP A 84 17.04 -1.47 16.83
N PRO A 85 16.57 -0.97 15.70
CA PRO A 85 16.28 0.46 15.54
C PRO A 85 15.07 0.93 16.37
N TRP A 86 14.26 0.00 16.88
CA TRP A 86 13.07 0.28 17.67
C TRP A 86 13.06 -0.45 19.03
N PRO A 87 14.07 -0.22 19.91
CA PRO A 87 14.17 -0.93 21.18
C PRO A 87 12.97 -0.74 22.12
N GLY A 88 12.22 0.33 21.93
CA GLY A 88 10.95 0.58 22.63
C GLY A 88 9.71 -0.04 21.96
N GLY A 89 9.90 -0.76 20.87
CA GLY A 89 8.81 -1.43 20.13
C GLY A 89 7.73 -0.47 19.63
N LEU A 90 6.47 -0.92 19.68
CA LEU A 90 5.33 -0.14 19.19
C LEU A 90 5.17 1.21 19.91
N ALA A 91 5.52 1.29 21.19
CA ALA A 91 5.41 2.53 21.94
C ALA A 91 6.36 3.63 21.40
N GLN A 92 7.52 3.24 20.92
CA GLN A 92 8.46 4.15 20.27
C GLN A 92 8.03 4.49 18.84
N MET A 93 7.45 3.54 18.12
CA MET A 93 6.98 3.72 16.74
C MET A 93 5.71 4.56 16.65
N TYR A 94 4.86 4.52 17.68
CA TYR A 94 3.51 5.09 17.64
C TYR A 94 3.46 6.56 17.25
N PRO A 95 4.27 7.48 17.81
CA PRO A 95 4.22 8.89 17.43
C PRO A 95 4.50 9.13 15.94
N TYR A 96 5.47 8.40 15.38
CA TYR A 96 5.79 8.49 13.94
C TYR A 96 4.66 7.93 13.07
N ALA A 97 4.09 6.80 13.49
CA ALA A 97 2.99 6.17 12.78
C ALA A 97 1.70 7.02 12.87
N GLU A 98 1.49 7.72 13.99
CA GLU A 98 0.37 8.66 14.15
C GLU A 98 0.45 9.83 13.17
N ASP A 99 1.61 10.45 13.01
CA ASP A 99 1.80 11.53 12.03
C ASP A 99 1.58 11.01 10.60
N ILE A 100 2.12 9.85 10.28
CA ILE A 100 1.98 9.23 8.97
C ILE A 100 0.51 8.91 8.65
N ILE A 101 -0.23 8.30 9.58
CA ILE A 101 -1.64 7.98 9.32
C ILE A 101 -2.49 9.23 9.13
N ARG A 102 -2.23 10.30 9.88
CA ARG A 102 -2.90 11.60 9.68
C ARG A 102 -2.62 12.17 8.29
N ASP A 103 -1.38 12.13 7.83
CA ASP A 103 -1.01 12.58 6.49
C ASP A 103 -1.65 11.74 5.40
N ILE A 104 -1.69 10.41 5.56
CA ILE A 104 -2.35 9.51 4.63
C ILE A 104 -3.85 9.83 4.56
N LEU A 105 -4.54 9.89 5.70
CA LEU A 105 -5.98 10.15 5.74
C LEU A 105 -6.34 11.49 5.11
N LYS A 106 -5.60 12.55 5.48
CA LYS A 106 -5.74 13.88 4.86
C LYS A 106 -5.51 13.84 3.37
N GLY A 107 -4.47 13.14 2.93
CA GLY A 107 -4.17 12.95 1.52
C GLY A 107 -5.26 12.16 0.80
N VAL A 108 -5.85 11.13 1.40
CA VAL A 108 -6.90 10.31 0.79
C VAL A 108 -8.19 11.10 0.60
N VAL A 109 -8.65 11.81 1.63
CA VAL A 109 -9.85 12.68 1.55
C VAL A 109 -9.61 13.88 0.65
N ASN A 110 -8.37 14.43 0.64
CA ASN A 110 -7.95 15.56 -0.20
C ASN A 110 -8.75 16.85 0.01
N GLU A 111 -9.24 17.05 1.20
CA GLU A 111 -10.02 18.22 1.60
C GLU A 111 -9.46 18.78 2.92
N ALA A 112 -9.75 20.04 3.19
CA ALA A 112 -9.39 20.70 4.44
C ALA A 112 -10.38 20.30 5.55
N GLY A 113 -10.34 19.04 5.98
CA GLY A 113 -11.14 18.53 7.09
C GLY A 113 -10.33 18.37 8.37
N GLN A 114 -11.03 18.19 9.48
CA GLN A 114 -10.41 17.88 10.77
C GLN A 114 -10.14 16.38 10.88
N CYS A 115 -8.94 16.02 11.31
CA CYS A 115 -8.61 14.65 11.71
C CYS A 115 -8.73 14.54 13.23
N SER A 116 -9.71 13.80 13.72
CA SER A 116 -9.87 13.46 15.12
C SER A 116 -9.24 12.10 15.43
N SER A 117 -8.85 11.90 16.69
CA SER A 117 -8.29 10.62 17.14
C SER A 117 -8.72 10.27 18.55
N GLN A 118 -8.73 8.97 18.83
CA GLN A 118 -9.02 8.38 20.13
C GLN A 118 -8.07 7.19 20.35
N VAL A 119 -7.51 7.11 21.57
CA VAL A 119 -6.76 5.91 22.00
C VAL A 119 -7.77 4.79 22.27
N LEU A 120 -7.60 3.64 21.62
CA LEU A 120 -8.37 2.43 21.87
C LEU A 120 -7.74 1.58 22.97
N SER A 121 -6.43 1.40 22.91
CA SER A 121 -5.66 0.67 23.90
C SER A 121 -4.29 1.33 24.07
N ALA A 122 -4.06 1.93 25.22
CA ALA A 122 -2.76 2.53 25.53
C ALA A 122 -1.64 1.48 25.69
N PRO A 123 -1.86 0.33 26.37
CA PRO A 123 -0.84 -0.72 26.46
C PRO A 123 -0.41 -1.28 25.11
N ASP A 124 -1.35 -1.43 24.18
CA ASP A 124 -1.09 -2.00 22.83
C ASP A 124 -0.72 -0.94 21.80
N CYS A 125 -0.63 0.33 22.22
CA CYS A 125 -0.39 1.45 21.31
C CYS A 125 -1.38 1.48 20.13
N CYS A 126 -2.65 1.15 20.39
CA CYS A 126 -3.70 1.12 19.38
C CYS A 126 -4.51 2.40 19.40
N GLY A 127 -4.66 3.04 18.24
CA GLY A 127 -5.40 4.28 18.07
C GLY A 127 -6.42 4.23 16.96
N PHE A 128 -7.52 4.94 17.12
CA PHE A 128 -8.54 5.18 16.12
C PHE A 128 -8.46 6.61 15.62
N PHE A 129 -8.57 6.78 14.31
CA PHE A 129 -8.50 8.07 13.61
C PHE A 129 -9.66 8.18 12.64
N ILE A 130 -10.18 9.38 12.47
CA ILE A 130 -11.15 9.68 11.43
C ILE A 130 -10.85 11.05 10.81
N GLN A 131 -10.73 11.06 9.48
CA GLN A 131 -10.65 12.28 8.69
C GLN A 131 -12.03 12.52 8.09
N GLU A 132 -12.66 13.62 8.51
CA GLU A 132 -13.95 14.02 8.00
C GLU A 132 -13.81 14.76 6.66
N SER A 133 -14.70 14.48 5.74
CA SER A 133 -14.89 15.25 4.51
C SER A 133 -15.87 16.41 4.80
N GLN A 134 -15.53 17.60 4.29
CA GLN A 134 -16.43 18.76 4.39
C GLN A 134 -17.54 18.74 3.34
N GLU A 135 -17.35 18.01 2.25
CA GLU A 135 -18.30 17.97 1.14
C GLU A 135 -19.36 16.87 1.32
N ASP A 136 -18.94 15.67 1.71
CA ASP A 136 -19.78 14.49 1.77
C ASP A 136 -19.32 13.54 2.88
N PRO A 137 -20.13 13.30 3.92
CA PRO A 137 -19.79 12.34 4.99
C PRO A 137 -19.50 10.92 4.50
N LYS A 138 -19.95 10.54 3.30
CA LYS A 138 -19.61 9.24 2.69
C LYS A 138 -18.14 9.15 2.26
N LYS A 139 -17.48 10.29 2.09
CA LYS A 139 -16.07 10.38 1.79
C LYS A 139 -15.18 10.35 3.04
N ASP A 140 -15.76 10.32 4.24
CA ASP A 140 -14.99 10.16 5.47
C ASP A 140 -14.16 8.89 5.42
N VAL A 141 -12.94 8.99 5.92
CA VAL A 141 -12.03 7.85 6.00
C VAL A 141 -11.61 7.65 7.44
N ALA A 142 -11.89 6.46 7.95
CA ALA A 142 -11.49 6.04 9.29
C ALA A 142 -10.30 5.08 9.22
N ALA A 143 -9.48 5.06 10.27
CA ALA A 143 -8.38 4.13 10.39
C ALA A 143 -8.18 3.65 11.84
N ILE A 144 -7.75 2.40 11.99
CA ILE A 144 -7.23 1.84 13.23
C ILE A 144 -5.75 1.57 13.02
N LEU A 145 -4.92 2.21 13.85
CA LEU A 145 -3.47 2.06 13.84
C LEU A 145 -3.04 0.98 14.83
N PHE A 146 -2.17 0.08 14.41
CA PHE A 146 -1.62 -1.03 15.20
C PHE A 146 -2.65 -1.95 15.89
N PRO A 147 -3.78 -2.30 15.24
CA PRO A 147 -4.70 -3.21 15.88
C PRO A 147 -4.06 -4.58 16.11
N SER A 148 -4.16 -5.09 17.34
CA SER A 148 -3.76 -6.45 17.72
C SER A 148 -4.95 -7.41 17.71
N VAL A 149 -4.72 -8.66 18.07
CA VAL A 149 -5.79 -9.66 18.21
C VAL A 149 -6.82 -9.30 19.29
N ASP A 150 -6.40 -8.53 20.29
CA ASP A 150 -7.25 -8.14 21.42
C ASP A 150 -8.25 -7.06 21.07
N GLN A 151 -8.04 -6.33 19.96
CA GLN A 151 -8.95 -5.29 19.47
C GLN A 151 -10.01 -5.81 18.48
N LEU A 152 -10.26 -7.12 18.41
CA LEU A 152 -11.29 -7.64 17.48
C LEU A 152 -12.68 -7.04 17.75
N ASP A 153 -13.07 -6.89 19.00
CA ASP A 153 -14.34 -6.27 19.40
C ASP A 153 -14.41 -4.80 18.98
N ASP A 154 -13.31 -4.07 19.11
CA ASP A 154 -13.20 -2.69 18.66
C ASP A 154 -13.26 -2.58 17.14
N ILE A 155 -12.61 -3.47 16.41
CA ILE A 155 -12.66 -3.50 14.94
C ILE A 155 -14.12 -3.68 14.48
N GLU A 156 -14.86 -4.65 15.05
CA GLU A 156 -16.25 -4.89 14.70
C GLU A 156 -17.14 -3.70 15.05
N ARG A 157 -17.00 -3.14 16.25
CA ARG A 157 -17.78 -1.96 16.70
C ARG A 157 -17.50 -0.74 15.82
N ILE A 158 -16.24 -0.48 15.47
CA ILE A 158 -15.86 0.64 14.60
C ILE A 158 -16.36 0.39 13.17
N ASP A 159 -16.28 -0.84 12.69
CA ASP A 159 -16.79 -1.19 11.37
C ASP A 159 -18.28 -0.94 11.24
N GLU A 160 -19.08 -1.28 12.26
CA GLU A 160 -20.51 -0.96 12.33
C GLU A 160 -20.74 0.55 12.38
N MET A 161 -19.98 1.30 13.18
CA MET A 161 -20.06 2.76 13.29
C MET A 161 -19.72 3.46 11.98
N VAL A 162 -18.69 3.00 11.28
CA VAL A 162 -18.26 3.53 9.97
C VAL A 162 -19.35 3.25 8.93
N GLY A 163 -20.02 2.11 9.02
CA GLY A 163 -21.11 1.74 8.11
C GLY A 163 -20.63 1.36 6.70
N PRO A 164 -21.57 1.10 5.78
CA PRO A 164 -21.22 0.55 4.47
C PRO A 164 -20.64 1.56 3.48
N ASP A 165 -20.97 2.84 3.63
CA ASP A 165 -20.63 3.87 2.63
C ASP A 165 -19.23 4.47 2.83
N ARG A 166 -18.72 4.46 4.07
CA ARG A 166 -17.44 5.04 4.42
C ARG A 166 -16.31 4.01 4.38
N THR A 167 -15.08 4.48 4.26
CA THR A 167 -13.89 3.62 4.23
C THR A 167 -13.33 3.39 5.63
N LEU A 168 -12.97 2.14 5.94
CA LEU A 168 -12.20 1.78 7.13
C LEU A 168 -10.88 1.15 6.75
N ILE A 169 -9.81 1.62 7.37
CA ILE A 169 -8.43 1.18 7.16
C ILE A 169 -7.91 0.50 8.43
N LEU A 170 -7.24 -0.65 8.31
CA LEU A 170 -6.40 -1.21 9.36
C LEU A 170 -4.94 -1.02 8.95
N MET A 171 -4.20 -0.17 9.68
CA MET A 171 -2.80 0.14 9.38
C MET A 171 -1.88 -0.61 10.33
N ASN A 172 -0.88 -1.29 9.74
CA ASN A 172 0.17 -2.02 10.46
C ASN A 172 -0.38 -2.97 11.53
N LYS A 173 -1.39 -3.76 11.13
CA LYS A 173 -2.04 -4.74 12.00
C LYS A 173 -1.04 -5.75 12.56
N GLN A 174 -1.20 -6.13 13.83
CA GLN A 174 -0.30 -7.02 14.56
C GLN A 174 -0.71 -8.51 14.48
N PHE A 175 -1.42 -8.90 13.42
CA PHE A 175 -1.85 -10.26 13.13
C PHE A 175 -1.81 -10.52 11.63
N GLN A 176 -1.59 -11.78 11.23
CA GLN A 176 -1.44 -12.15 9.83
C GLN A 176 -2.53 -13.11 9.33
N ARG A 177 -3.10 -13.92 10.20
CA ARG A 177 -4.02 -15.00 9.86
C ARG A 177 -5.08 -15.22 10.93
N PRO A 178 -6.21 -15.85 10.60
CA PRO A 178 -7.27 -16.13 11.58
C PRO A 178 -6.82 -16.95 12.79
N ALA A 179 -5.76 -17.76 12.64
CA ALA A 179 -5.22 -18.58 13.73
C ALA A 179 -4.55 -17.75 14.84
N ASP A 180 -4.14 -16.52 14.55
CA ASP A 180 -3.51 -15.64 15.55
C ASP A 180 -4.51 -15.19 16.62
N PHE A 181 -5.83 -15.20 16.32
CA PHE A 181 -6.92 -14.84 17.23
C PHE A 181 -7.32 -15.95 18.22
N GLY A 182 -6.63 -17.08 18.23
CA GLY A 182 -6.84 -18.16 19.16
C GLY A 182 -7.02 -19.54 18.53
N PHE A 183 -7.04 -20.56 19.38
CA PHE A 183 -7.03 -21.96 18.94
C PHE A 183 -8.42 -22.53 18.63
N THR A 184 -9.49 -21.88 19.11
CA THR A 184 -10.86 -22.39 18.92
C THR A 184 -11.35 -22.16 17.50
N GLY A 185 -12.21 -23.05 17.01
CA GLY A 185 -12.85 -22.87 15.71
C GLY A 185 -13.72 -21.60 15.66
N MET A 186 -14.32 -21.23 16.80
CA MET A 186 -15.19 -20.05 16.94
C MET A 186 -14.37 -18.74 16.77
N SER A 187 -13.25 -18.60 17.48
CA SER A 187 -12.41 -17.40 17.36
C SER A 187 -11.82 -17.23 15.96
N LYS A 188 -11.38 -18.33 15.33
CA LYS A 188 -10.90 -18.33 13.94
C LYS A 188 -12.00 -17.96 12.95
N SER A 189 -13.22 -18.49 13.13
CA SER A 189 -14.35 -18.19 12.25
C SER A 189 -14.78 -16.72 12.39
N ARG A 190 -14.85 -16.21 13.62
CA ARG A 190 -15.20 -14.82 13.90
C ARG A 190 -14.19 -13.84 13.26
N SER A 191 -12.89 -14.03 13.53
CA SER A 191 -11.85 -13.16 12.96
C SER A 191 -11.80 -13.26 11.43
N LYS A 192 -12.02 -14.46 10.86
CA LYS A 192 -12.11 -14.63 9.42
C LYS A 192 -13.24 -13.79 8.83
N SER A 193 -14.47 -13.91 9.36
CA SER A 193 -15.62 -13.18 8.84
C SER A 193 -15.57 -11.67 9.12
N ALA A 194 -15.03 -11.25 10.26
CA ALA A 194 -14.96 -9.83 10.64
C ALA A 194 -13.83 -9.08 9.94
N VAL A 195 -12.72 -9.75 9.64
CA VAL A 195 -11.50 -9.10 9.15
C VAL A 195 -11.09 -9.66 7.79
N PHE A 196 -10.67 -10.93 7.71
CA PHE A 196 -9.96 -11.44 6.53
C PHE A 196 -10.84 -11.57 5.27
N ASP A 197 -12.14 -11.84 5.42
CA ASP A 197 -13.07 -11.91 4.29
C ASP A 197 -13.57 -10.52 3.85
N ARG A 198 -13.36 -9.49 4.66
CA ARG A 198 -13.86 -8.13 4.42
C ARG A 198 -12.81 -7.15 3.95
N PHE A 199 -11.59 -7.25 4.49
CA PHE A 199 -10.52 -6.31 4.20
C PHE A 199 -9.67 -6.80 3.03
N LYS A 200 -9.30 -5.88 2.15
CA LYS A 200 -8.38 -6.09 1.03
C LYS A 200 -7.16 -5.18 1.19
N TRP A 201 -6.10 -5.48 0.48
CA TRP A 201 -4.95 -4.58 0.46
C TRP A 201 -5.29 -3.24 -0.22
N GLY A 202 -4.97 -2.14 0.44
CA GLY A 202 -4.99 -0.79 -0.11
C GLY A 202 -3.58 -0.31 -0.46
N PHE A 203 -2.61 -0.66 0.40
CA PHE A 203 -1.18 -0.42 0.18
C PHE A 203 -0.36 -1.33 1.08
N ALA A 204 0.80 -1.76 0.60
CA ALA A 204 1.81 -2.38 1.45
C ALA A 204 3.22 -2.02 0.97
N PHE A 205 4.12 -1.80 1.92
CA PHE A 205 5.55 -1.81 1.69
C PHE A 205 6.19 -2.61 2.81
N GLN A 206 6.69 -3.79 2.46
CA GLN A 206 7.18 -4.80 3.40
C GLN A 206 8.61 -5.19 3.05
N GLU A 207 9.41 -5.40 4.07
CA GLU A 207 10.76 -5.95 3.97
C GLU A 207 10.76 -7.38 4.47
N LEU A 208 11.48 -8.24 3.78
CA LEU A 208 11.69 -9.61 4.23
C LEU A 208 13.08 -10.10 3.81
N ALA A 209 13.70 -10.88 4.66
CA ALA A 209 14.94 -11.59 4.30
C ALA A 209 14.59 -12.90 3.59
N CYS A 210 15.14 -13.11 2.40
CA CYS A 210 15.02 -14.34 1.66
C CYS A 210 16.41 -14.82 1.21
N ARG A 211 16.88 -15.93 1.76
CA ARG A 211 18.25 -16.45 1.58
C ARG A 211 19.36 -15.44 1.97
N GLY A 212 19.07 -14.55 2.91
CA GLY A 212 19.97 -13.46 3.29
C GLY A 212 19.85 -12.22 2.41
N GLU A 213 19.16 -12.29 1.28
CA GLU A 213 18.90 -11.13 0.44
C GLU A 213 17.78 -10.28 1.04
N ASP A 214 17.91 -8.97 0.94
CA ASP A 214 16.87 -8.03 1.30
C ASP A 214 15.84 -7.97 0.16
N VAL A 215 14.62 -8.41 0.46
CA VAL A 215 13.52 -8.42 -0.50
C VAL A 215 12.44 -7.43 -0.08
N LYS A 216 12.08 -6.55 -0.99
CA LYS A 216 10.99 -5.60 -0.82
C LYS A 216 9.76 -6.11 -1.55
N LEU A 217 8.64 -6.13 -0.84
CA LEU A 217 7.32 -6.36 -1.40
C LEU A 217 6.51 -5.08 -1.32
N THR A 218 5.97 -4.66 -2.45
CA THR A 218 5.11 -3.48 -2.50
C THR A 218 3.75 -3.86 -3.08
N PHE A 219 2.69 -3.49 -2.41
CA PHE A 219 1.34 -3.51 -2.98
C PHE A 219 0.93 -2.11 -3.35
N GLU A 220 0.66 -1.91 -4.62
CA GLU A 220 -0.02 -0.73 -5.14
C GLU A 220 -1.20 -1.22 -5.98
N HIS A 221 -2.37 -0.83 -5.54
CA HIS A 221 -3.62 -1.34 -6.14
C HIS A 221 -3.57 -1.31 -7.68
N PRO A 222 -3.86 -2.41 -8.36
CA PRO A 222 -4.34 -3.68 -7.81
C PRO A 222 -3.28 -4.77 -7.63
N ASN A 223 -1.98 -4.48 -7.77
CA ASN A 223 -0.93 -5.50 -7.91
C ASN A 223 0.12 -5.48 -6.80
N TRP A 224 0.67 -6.67 -6.55
CA TRP A 224 1.90 -6.86 -5.80
C TRP A 224 3.11 -6.82 -6.73
N TYR A 225 4.17 -6.20 -6.24
CA TYR A 225 5.49 -6.11 -6.85
C TYR A 225 6.53 -6.68 -5.91
N SER A 226 7.61 -7.26 -6.45
CA SER A 226 8.69 -7.82 -5.66
C SER A 226 10.03 -7.53 -6.29
N CYS A 227 10.99 -7.09 -5.49
CA CYS A 227 12.37 -6.91 -5.92
C CYS A 227 13.34 -7.32 -4.81
N ALA A 228 14.54 -7.76 -5.21
CA ALA A 228 15.68 -7.87 -4.30
C ALA A 228 16.52 -6.60 -4.39
N VAL A 229 17.06 -6.17 -3.26
CA VAL A 229 17.95 -5.03 -3.15
C VAL A 229 19.36 -5.56 -2.95
N CYS A 230 20.23 -5.25 -3.89
CA CYS A 230 21.64 -5.63 -3.82
C CYS A 230 22.45 -4.40 -3.41
N ASP A 231 22.45 -4.05 -2.12
CA ASP A 231 23.04 -2.80 -1.64
C ASP A 231 24.58 -2.79 -1.63
N GLU A 232 25.22 -3.95 -1.75
CA GLU A 232 26.66 -4.06 -1.48
C GLU A 232 27.50 -4.59 -2.64
N ASP A 233 26.91 -4.91 -3.78
CA ASP A 233 27.70 -5.24 -4.96
C ASP A 233 28.24 -3.96 -5.58
N VAL A 234 29.52 -3.72 -5.36
CA VAL A 234 30.26 -2.55 -5.87
C VAL A 234 30.11 -2.38 -7.39
N ASP A 235 29.85 -3.47 -8.11
CA ASP A 235 29.68 -3.48 -9.57
C ASP A 235 28.20 -3.29 -10.00
N LEU A 236 27.23 -3.57 -9.15
CA LEU A 236 25.81 -3.47 -9.49
C LEU A 236 25.16 -2.17 -8.96
N GLY A 237 25.85 -1.45 -8.06
CA GLY A 237 25.28 -0.32 -7.36
C GLY A 237 24.00 -0.74 -6.62
N SER A 238 23.22 0.14 -6.10
CA SER A 238 21.91 -0.16 -5.50
C SER A 238 20.89 -0.67 -6.54
N GLN A 239 21.24 -1.70 -7.31
CA GLN A 239 20.37 -2.26 -8.34
C GLN A 239 19.23 -3.05 -7.69
N GLN A 240 18.04 -2.65 -8.05
CA GLN A 240 16.83 -3.39 -7.72
C GLN A 240 16.62 -4.48 -8.77
N ILE A 241 16.65 -5.74 -8.35
CA ILE A 241 16.37 -6.87 -9.22
C ILE A 241 14.91 -7.24 -9.09
N LYS A 242 14.15 -7.07 -10.18
CA LYS A 242 12.77 -7.55 -10.25
C LYS A 242 12.76 -9.07 -10.07
N LEU A 243 11.97 -9.56 -9.11
CA LEU A 243 11.86 -10.99 -8.86
C LEU A 243 10.72 -11.61 -9.68
N LEU A 244 9.50 -11.14 -9.48
CA LEU A 244 8.30 -11.69 -10.13
C LEU A 244 7.59 -10.60 -10.93
N GLU A 245 6.81 -11.02 -11.93
CA GLU A 245 5.88 -10.12 -12.61
C GLU A 245 4.81 -9.64 -11.64
N PRO A 246 4.24 -8.42 -11.84
CA PRO A 246 3.15 -7.92 -11.02
C PRO A 246 1.99 -8.92 -10.99
N GLN A 247 1.45 -9.18 -9.80
CA GLN A 247 0.40 -10.18 -9.59
C GLN A 247 -0.61 -9.71 -8.56
N LEU A 248 -1.85 -10.23 -8.66
CA LEU A 248 -2.95 -9.83 -7.76
C LEU A 248 -2.77 -10.38 -6.33
N GLU A 249 -2.16 -11.54 -6.20
CA GLU A 249 -1.94 -12.19 -4.91
C GLU A 249 -0.55 -11.87 -4.37
N ARG A 250 -0.44 -11.82 -3.03
CA ARG A 250 0.85 -11.63 -2.38
C ARG A 250 1.80 -12.76 -2.75
N PRO A 251 3.02 -12.44 -3.22
CA PRO A 251 4.03 -13.45 -3.54
C PRO A 251 4.28 -14.42 -2.38
N ALA A 252 4.21 -15.71 -2.67
CA ALA A 252 4.57 -16.73 -1.69
C ALA A 252 6.10 -16.78 -1.50
N TYR A 253 6.56 -17.03 -0.27
CA TYR A 253 7.99 -17.10 0.04
C TYR A 253 8.75 -18.07 -0.88
N GLY A 254 8.21 -19.28 -1.11
CA GLY A 254 8.84 -20.26 -1.99
C GLY A 254 8.99 -19.81 -3.45
N ALA A 255 8.06 -18.98 -3.96
CA ALA A 255 8.19 -18.42 -5.31
C ALA A 255 9.30 -17.35 -5.36
N LEU A 256 9.42 -16.52 -4.32
CA LEU A 256 10.51 -15.55 -4.19
C LEU A 256 11.86 -16.26 -4.08
N GLU A 257 11.95 -17.27 -3.22
CA GLU A 257 13.16 -18.08 -3.03
C GLU A 257 13.61 -18.76 -4.32
N ALA A 258 12.68 -19.39 -5.06
CA ALA A 258 12.99 -20.00 -6.33
C ALA A 258 13.54 -18.99 -7.34
N LYS A 259 12.94 -17.78 -7.39
CA LYS A 259 13.40 -16.73 -8.29
C LYS A 259 14.75 -16.15 -7.88
N ILE A 260 15.01 -15.98 -6.58
CA ILE A 260 16.31 -15.55 -6.08
C ILE A 260 17.37 -16.59 -6.43
N ASN A 261 17.08 -17.90 -6.31
CA ASN A 261 18.00 -18.96 -6.70
C ASN A 261 18.37 -18.90 -8.20
N GLU A 262 17.44 -18.45 -9.03
CA GLU A 262 17.68 -18.30 -10.48
C GLU A 262 18.56 -17.08 -10.79
N VAL A 263 18.28 -15.90 -10.17
CA VAL A 263 18.94 -14.63 -10.50
C VAL A 263 20.19 -14.37 -9.65
N LEU A 264 20.28 -14.95 -8.45
CA LEU A 264 21.38 -14.87 -7.51
C LEU A 264 21.73 -16.28 -7.00
N PRO A 265 22.37 -17.12 -7.84
CA PRO A 265 22.60 -18.53 -7.51
C PRO A 265 23.47 -18.73 -6.28
N GLU A 266 24.43 -17.84 -6.04
CA GLU A 266 25.26 -17.86 -4.84
C GLU A 266 24.58 -17.12 -3.70
N PRO A 267 24.41 -17.74 -2.50
CA PRO A 267 23.87 -17.07 -1.33
C PRO A 267 24.71 -15.86 -0.94
N LEU A 268 24.07 -14.84 -0.34
CA LEU A 268 24.74 -13.59 0.08
C LEU A 268 26.01 -13.84 0.90
N TRP A 269 25.98 -14.76 1.88
CA TRP A 269 27.13 -15.08 2.72
C TRP A 269 28.34 -15.64 1.92
N MET A 270 28.06 -16.41 0.85
CA MET A 270 29.11 -16.92 -0.05
C MET A 270 29.75 -15.79 -0.86
N ARG A 271 28.94 -14.91 -1.43
CA ARG A 271 29.39 -13.73 -2.17
C ARG A 271 30.23 -12.82 -1.27
N LYS A 272 29.76 -12.51 -0.07
CA LYS A 272 30.51 -11.73 0.93
C LYS A 272 31.83 -12.40 1.36
N MET A 273 31.85 -13.73 1.48
CA MET A 273 33.12 -14.46 1.74
C MET A 273 34.06 -14.36 0.56
N GLY A 274 33.61 -14.45 -0.67
CA GLY A 274 34.44 -14.27 -1.87
C GLY A 274 35.07 -12.89 -1.89
N GLU A 275 34.29 -11.85 -1.73
CA GLU A 275 34.71 -10.44 -1.68
C GLU A 275 35.77 -10.21 -0.54
N ALA A 276 35.48 -10.71 0.65
CA ALA A 276 36.38 -10.57 1.78
C ALA A 276 37.77 -11.25 1.50
N LYS A 277 37.73 -12.39 0.80
CA LYS A 277 38.97 -13.09 0.37
C LYS A 277 39.72 -12.27 -0.67
N ASP A 278 39.03 -11.69 -1.64
CA ASP A 278 39.62 -10.85 -2.69
C ASP A 278 40.22 -9.56 -2.12
N LYS A 279 39.58 -8.99 -1.08
CA LYS A 279 40.11 -7.87 -0.30
C LYS A 279 41.22 -8.26 0.66
N GLY A 280 41.68 -9.52 0.65
CA GLY A 280 42.79 -10.01 1.49
C GLY A 280 42.44 -10.16 2.98
N LEU A 281 41.17 -10.12 3.35
CA LEU A 281 40.75 -10.33 4.73
C LEU A 281 40.89 -11.81 5.11
N LYS A 282 41.70 -12.09 6.14
CA LYS A 282 41.84 -13.45 6.68
C LYS A 282 40.75 -13.68 7.71
N PHE A 283 39.89 -14.66 7.46
CA PHE A 283 38.98 -15.14 8.50
C PHE A 283 39.82 -15.83 9.59
N GLN A 284 39.84 -15.28 10.81
CA GLN A 284 40.34 -15.99 11.96
C GLN A 284 39.39 -17.17 12.26
N ARG A 285 40.01 -18.36 12.38
CA ARG A 285 39.30 -19.58 12.81
C ARG A 285 39.10 -19.58 14.31
#